data_0b937a83b4819d9a89ebe443d078607a
#
_entry.id   0b937a83b4819d9a89ebe443d078607a
#
_cell.length_a   1.000
_cell.length_b   1.000
_cell.length_c   1.000
_cell.angle_alpha   90.00
_cell.angle_beta   90.00
_cell.angle_gamma   90.00
#
_symmetry.space_group_name_H-M   'P 1'
#
loop_
_entity.id
_entity.type
_entity.pdbx_description
1 polymer ?
#
loop_
_entity_poly.entity_id
_entity_poly.type
_entity_poly.pdbx_seq_one_letter_code
_entity_poly.pdbx_strand_id
1 'polypeptide(L)'
;MNLNANDRRRQARRRLPRFVFDYVDGGAETEDCLRRNEADLAALHLVPTALRDTRHADPGITVFGRRWAAPLGVAPVGFSGLVRPHGDTLLACAAAATGVPHVLSTPSNDRLEAVREAALRRDPEALQWMQLYVMGDRAIAEQLVRRARAAGYSALVLTVDAAVSGLRERDVRNGFRLPFRFTPSTLLDLALHPRWSLAMAMQGRSPSFVNLAEADDGATSPQLQAALLSRTMDRTLAWEHLAWLRRLWDGPLLVKGLLHPGDAALAVRHGADGIVVSNHGGRQLDAAPSTISVLPRMVDAVAGRIPVFVDGGFRRGSDVVKALAAVAGHAPDRGARGVLAGLVDDIARTLVLLGADRVDEVAPHHLLANLPFPGSAGLSHAGARHG
;
A
#
# COMPACT_ATOMS: atom_id res chain seq x y z
N MET A 1 -17.60 16.50 11.39
CA MET A 1 -17.80 15.15 10.80
C MET A 1 -16.67 14.91 9.79
N ASN A 2 -16.07 13.72 9.76
CA ASN A 2 -15.02 13.38 8.79
C ASN A 2 -15.64 12.49 7.73
N LEU A 3 -15.92 13.05 6.55
CA LEU A 3 -16.63 12.36 5.47
C LEU A 3 -15.68 11.67 4.47
N ASN A 4 -14.42 12.09 4.40
CA ASN A 4 -13.48 11.62 3.39
C ASN A 4 -12.01 11.67 3.87
N ALA A 5 -11.09 11.18 3.04
CA ALA A 5 -9.66 11.17 3.35
C ALA A 5 -9.10 12.58 3.59
N ASN A 6 -9.54 13.59 2.85
CA ASN A 6 -9.09 14.97 3.01
C ASN A 6 -9.53 15.58 4.35
N ASP A 7 -10.73 15.25 4.85
CA ASP A 7 -11.17 15.67 6.18
C ASP A 7 -10.30 15.06 7.26
N ARG A 8 -9.98 13.77 7.12
CA ARG A 8 -9.08 13.05 8.04
C ARG A 8 -7.66 13.61 7.99
N ARG A 9 -7.15 13.93 6.79
CA ARG A 9 -5.85 14.60 6.60
C ARG A 9 -5.82 15.96 7.29
N ARG A 10 -6.86 16.81 7.12
CA ARG A 10 -6.97 18.10 7.82
C ARG A 10 -7.03 17.92 9.34
N GLN A 11 -7.75 16.90 9.82
CA GLN A 11 -7.80 16.59 11.24
C GLN A 11 -6.45 16.13 11.78
N ALA A 12 -5.75 15.25 11.06
CA ALA A 12 -4.41 14.79 11.42
C ALA A 12 -3.44 15.97 11.52
N ARG A 13 -3.44 16.89 10.54
CA ARG A 13 -2.60 18.10 10.55
C ARG A 13 -2.79 18.98 11.79
N ARG A 14 -4.01 18.99 12.37
CA ARG A 14 -4.30 19.76 13.58
C ARG A 14 -3.97 19.03 14.88
N ARG A 15 -3.75 17.73 14.84
CA ARG A 15 -3.58 16.86 16.02
C ARG A 15 -2.17 16.36 16.20
N LEU A 16 -1.41 16.29 15.12
CA LEU A 16 -0.06 15.75 15.10
C LEU A 16 0.96 16.88 15.06
N PRO A 17 2.08 16.75 15.79
CA PRO A 17 3.23 17.62 15.59
C PRO A 17 3.65 17.63 14.13
N ARG A 18 4.17 18.77 13.68
CA ARG A 18 4.49 19.00 12.27
C ARG A 18 5.39 17.92 11.69
N PHE A 19 6.43 17.53 12.39
CA PHE A 19 7.38 16.52 11.92
C PHE A 19 6.72 15.14 11.74
N VAL A 20 5.71 14.78 12.58
CA VAL A 20 4.96 13.54 12.46
C VAL A 20 4.01 13.62 11.27
N PHE A 21 3.29 14.74 11.16
CA PHE A 21 2.37 14.95 10.05
C PHE A 21 3.11 14.93 8.71
N ASP A 22 4.21 15.68 8.58
CA ASP A 22 5.00 15.79 7.36
C ASP A 22 5.66 14.44 7.00
N TYR A 23 6.07 13.64 7.99
CA TYR A 23 6.57 12.29 7.76
C TYR A 23 5.54 11.39 7.06
N VAL A 24 4.27 11.45 7.46
CA VAL A 24 3.20 10.62 6.89
C VAL A 24 2.69 11.19 5.58
N ASP A 25 2.54 12.51 5.50
CA ASP A 25 1.89 13.24 4.40
C ASP A 25 2.84 13.52 3.23
N GLY A 26 4.16 13.57 3.49
CA GLY A 26 5.17 13.98 2.53
C GLY A 26 5.61 12.89 1.56
N GLY A 27 6.09 13.32 0.39
CA GLY A 27 6.73 12.52 -0.64
C GLY A 27 8.25 12.71 -0.70
N ALA A 28 8.87 12.21 -1.76
CA ALA A 28 10.27 12.46 -2.08
C ALA A 28 10.44 13.83 -2.78
N GLU A 29 11.60 14.44 -2.60
CA GLU A 29 12.06 15.66 -3.26
C GLU A 29 10.98 16.76 -3.32
N THR A 30 10.55 17.14 -4.55
CA THR A 30 9.50 18.15 -4.77
C THR A 30 8.07 17.61 -4.72
N GLU A 31 7.90 16.31 -4.49
CA GLU A 31 6.61 15.62 -4.37
C GLU A 31 5.81 15.57 -5.68
N ASP A 32 6.49 15.61 -6.83
CA ASP A 32 5.82 15.53 -8.13
C ASP A 32 5.18 14.17 -8.36
N CYS A 33 5.83 13.07 -8.00
CA CYS A 33 5.26 11.73 -8.08
C CYS A 33 4.02 11.58 -7.18
N LEU A 34 4.08 12.11 -5.96
CA LEU A 34 2.95 12.10 -5.03
C LEU A 34 1.75 12.85 -5.62
N ARG A 35 1.96 14.05 -6.18
CA ARG A 35 0.89 14.82 -6.84
C ARG A 35 0.36 14.12 -8.09
N ARG A 36 1.26 13.54 -8.90
CA ARG A 36 0.91 12.81 -10.14
C ARG A 36 0.03 11.60 -9.84
N ASN A 37 0.30 10.85 -8.77
CA ASN A 37 -0.54 9.73 -8.35
C ASN A 37 -2.00 10.16 -8.15
N GLU A 38 -2.25 11.29 -7.50
CA GLU A 38 -3.61 11.81 -7.27
C GLU A 38 -4.21 12.43 -8.54
N ALA A 39 -3.41 13.18 -9.30
CA ALA A 39 -3.86 13.89 -10.49
C ALA A 39 -4.29 12.92 -11.61
N ASP A 40 -3.51 11.86 -11.86
CA ASP A 40 -3.81 10.89 -12.91
C ASP A 40 -5.06 10.05 -12.56
N LEU A 41 -5.26 9.69 -11.27
CA LEU A 41 -6.53 9.10 -10.83
C LEU A 41 -7.71 10.08 -10.98
N ALA A 42 -7.50 11.36 -10.69
CA ALA A 42 -8.55 12.38 -10.85
C ALA A 42 -8.93 12.60 -12.33
N ALA A 43 -7.97 12.46 -13.25
CA ALA A 43 -8.19 12.62 -14.69
C ALA A 43 -9.02 11.49 -15.33
N LEU A 44 -9.15 10.35 -14.66
CA LEU A 44 -10.05 9.28 -15.11
C LEU A 44 -11.49 9.60 -14.68
N HIS A 45 -12.46 9.39 -15.60
CA HIS A 45 -13.87 9.59 -15.32
C HIS A 45 -14.62 8.27 -15.52
N LEU A 46 -15.59 8.00 -14.65
CA LEU A 46 -16.46 6.84 -14.74
C LEU A 46 -17.72 7.22 -15.54
N VAL A 47 -18.12 6.36 -16.47
CA VAL A 47 -19.33 6.52 -17.29
C VAL A 47 -20.37 5.52 -16.79
N PRO A 48 -21.48 5.99 -16.17
CA PRO A 48 -22.51 5.10 -15.68
C PRO A 48 -23.33 4.47 -16.81
N THR A 49 -23.79 3.24 -16.61
CA THR A 49 -24.81 2.60 -17.44
C THR A 49 -26.17 2.72 -16.77
N ALA A 50 -27.19 3.11 -17.55
CA ALA A 50 -28.53 3.35 -17.02
C ALA A 50 -29.42 2.08 -17.08
N LEU A 51 -30.47 2.06 -16.25
CA LEU A 51 -31.53 1.04 -16.23
C LEU A 51 -31.02 -0.39 -15.98
N ARG A 52 -29.99 -0.51 -15.16
CA ARG A 52 -29.47 -1.79 -14.66
C ARG A 52 -30.05 -2.11 -13.29
N ASP A 53 -30.36 -3.38 -13.06
CA ASP A 53 -30.75 -3.86 -11.75
C ASP A 53 -29.50 -4.03 -10.87
N THR A 54 -29.37 -3.24 -9.82
CA THR A 54 -28.23 -3.24 -8.90
C THR A 54 -28.63 -3.55 -7.47
N ARG A 55 -29.77 -4.26 -7.28
CA ARG A 55 -30.28 -4.59 -5.95
C ARG A 55 -29.36 -5.52 -5.13
N HIS A 56 -28.50 -6.25 -5.82
CA HIS A 56 -27.60 -7.24 -5.24
C HIS A 56 -26.14 -6.86 -5.35
N ALA A 57 -25.86 -5.54 -5.48
CA ALA A 57 -24.50 -5.05 -5.63
C ALA A 57 -23.57 -5.53 -4.49
N ASP A 58 -22.59 -6.36 -4.86
CA ASP A 58 -21.62 -6.97 -3.95
C ASP A 58 -20.20 -6.58 -4.34
N PRO A 59 -19.51 -5.72 -3.55
CA PRO A 59 -18.12 -5.34 -3.81
C PRO A 59 -17.12 -6.43 -3.44
N GLY A 60 -17.55 -7.52 -2.86
CA GLY A 60 -16.67 -8.56 -2.36
C GLY A 60 -16.03 -9.40 -3.47
N ILE A 61 -14.89 -10.01 -3.12
CA ILE A 61 -14.03 -10.70 -4.05
C ILE A 61 -13.27 -11.84 -3.38
N THR A 62 -12.66 -12.75 -4.15
CA THR A 62 -11.82 -13.84 -3.65
C THR A 62 -10.39 -13.69 -4.15
N VAL A 63 -9.41 -13.70 -3.23
CA VAL A 63 -7.97 -13.69 -3.56
C VAL A 63 -7.27 -14.79 -2.76
N PHE A 64 -6.41 -15.56 -3.43
CA PHE A 64 -5.71 -16.70 -2.81
C PHE A 64 -6.65 -17.60 -2.02
N GLY A 65 -7.85 -17.87 -2.58
CA GLY A 65 -8.88 -18.69 -1.94
C GLY A 65 -9.60 -18.05 -0.74
N ARG A 66 -9.33 -16.80 -0.39
CA ARG A 66 -9.93 -16.10 0.75
C ARG A 66 -10.87 -14.99 0.28
N ARG A 67 -12.06 -14.92 0.89
CA ARG A 67 -13.04 -13.85 0.62
C ARG A 67 -12.57 -12.53 1.25
N TRP A 68 -12.65 -11.42 0.51
CA TRP A 68 -12.47 -10.07 1.00
C TRP A 68 -13.79 -9.31 0.85
N ALA A 69 -14.09 -8.43 1.77
CA ALA A 69 -15.32 -7.64 1.73
C ALA A 69 -15.37 -6.65 0.55
N ALA A 70 -14.21 -6.25 0.05
CA ALA A 70 -14.09 -5.37 -1.13
C ALA A 70 -12.69 -5.51 -1.75
N PRO A 71 -12.47 -5.02 -3.00
CA PRO A 71 -11.20 -5.08 -3.69
C PRO A 71 -10.14 -4.15 -3.06
N LEU A 72 -9.83 -4.34 -1.80
CA LEU A 72 -8.98 -3.43 -1.05
C LEU A 72 -8.26 -4.05 0.16
N GLY A 73 -7.09 -3.49 0.54
CA GLY A 73 -6.33 -3.87 1.72
C GLY A 73 -5.53 -2.70 2.26
N VAL A 74 -5.05 -2.81 3.49
CA VAL A 74 -4.18 -1.81 4.11
C VAL A 74 -2.75 -2.05 3.68
N ALA A 75 -2.18 -1.13 2.91
CA ALA A 75 -0.79 -1.17 2.48
C ALA A 75 0.18 -1.07 3.68
N PRO A 76 1.42 -1.59 3.56
CA PRO A 76 2.38 -1.51 4.64
C PRO A 76 2.83 -0.08 4.90
N VAL A 77 2.73 0.37 6.14
CA VAL A 77 3.15 1.70 6.61
C VAL A 77 4.13 1.53 7.76
N GLY A 78 5.36 2.01 7.58
CA GLY A 78 6.35 2.03 8.63
C GLY A 78 6.10 3.17 9.64
N PHE A 79 6.52 2.98 10.89
CA PHE A 79 6.39 4.00 11.94
C PHE A 79 4.96 4.43 12.28
N SER A 80 3.97 3.57 12.09
CA SER A 80 2.58 3.89 12.44
C SER A 80 2.41 4.21 13.93
N GLY A 81 3.25 3.62 14.81
CA GLY A 81 3.34 3.91 16.22
C GLY A 81 3.78 5.34 16.55
N LEU A 82 4.45 6.04 15.61
CA LEU A 82 4.77 7.47 15.76
C LEU A 82 3.53 8.35 15.64
N VAL A 83 2.56 7.94 14.80
CA VAL A 83 1.28 8.65 14.66
C VAL A 83 0.40 8.45 15.89
N ARG A 84 0.35 7.22 16.36
CA ARG A 84 -0.42 6.82 17.55
C ARG A 84 0.19 5.55 18.15
N PRO A 85 0.32 5.46 19.50
CA PRO A 85 0.68 4.21 20.17
C PRO A 85 -0.16 3.03 19.64
N HIS A 86 0.50 1.91 19.39
CA HIS A 86 -0.12 0.70 18.80
C HIS A 86 -0.80 0.92 17.44
N GLY A 87 -0.22 1.79 16.60
CA GLY A 87 -0.78 2.15 15.30
C GLY A 87 -0.99 0.95 14.38
N ASP A 88 -0.02 0.03 14.30
CA ASP A 88 -0.12 -1.17 13.47
C ASP A 88 -1.20 -2.13 13.98
N THR A 89 -1.27 -2.33 15.30
CA THR A 89 -2.32 -3.14 15.94
C THR A 89 -3.72 -2.58 15.68
N LEU A 90 -3.87 -1.25 15.76
CA LEU A 90 -5.15 -0.59 15.49
C LEU A 90 -5.55 -0.72 14.01
N LEU A 91 -4.60 -0.60 13.08
CA LEU A 91 -4.85 -0.80 11.65
C LEU A 91 -5.24 -2.25 11.35
N ALA A 92 -4.56 -3.22 11.95
CA ALA A 92 -4.86 -4.64 11.80
C ALA A 92 -6.26 -5.00 12.33
N CYS A 93 -6.62 -4.48 13.52
CA CYS A 93 -7.96 -4.66 14.08
C CYS A 93 -9.06 -3.99 13.22
N ALA A 94 -8.78 -2.83 12.64
CA ALA A 94 -9.71 -2.14 11.75
C ALA A 94 -9.90 -2.92 10.44
N ALA A 95 -8.82 -3.45 9.86
CA ALA A 95 -8.86 -4.28 8.67
C ALA A 95 -9.65 -5.58 8.92
N ALA A 96 -9.38 -6.27 10.03
CA ALA A 96 -10.13 -7.45 10.45
C ALA A 96 -11.64 -7.16 10.59
N ALA A 97 -12.00 -6.06 11.27
CA ALA A 97 -13.38 -5.66 11.46
C ALA A 97 -14.13 -5.32 10.16
N THR A 98 -13.39 -5.04 9.08
CA THR A 98 -13.96 -4.70 7.76
C THR A 98 -13.80 -5.80 6.73
N GLY A 99 -13.24 -6.95 7.11
CA GLY A 99 -13.07 -8.11 6.22
C GLY A 99 -12.08 -7.86 5.07
N VAL A 100 -11.05 -7.03 5.29
CA VAL A 100 -10.01 -6.73 4.28
C VAL A 100 -8.62 -7.05 4.83
N PRO A 101 -7.62 -7.36 3.98
CA PRO A 101 -6.27 -7.66 4.45
C PRO A 101 -5.55 -6.43 4.99
N HIS A 102 -4.69 -6.67 5.97
CA HIS A 102 -3.69 -5.72 6.46
C HIS A 102 -2.30 -6.25 6.18
N VAL A 103 -1.42 -5.40 5.64
CA VAL A 103 -0.01 -5.73 5.41
C VAL A 103 0.84 -5.04 6.47
N LEU A 104 1.42 -5.83 7.37
CA LEU A 104 2.32 -5.31 8.40
C LEU A 104 3.68 -4.96 7.79
N SER A 105 4.19 -3.78 8.10
CA SER A 105 5.50 -3.32 7.63
C SER A 105 6.66 -3.91 8.45
N THR A 106 7.79 -4.22 7.82
CA THR A 106 9.05 -4.60 8.52
C THR A 106 9.41 -3.58 9.61
N PRO A 107 9.45 -2.25 9.36
CA PRO A 107 9.68 -1.24 10.39
C PRO A 107 8.40 -0.91 11.21
N SER A 108 7.68 -1.93 11.65
CA SER A 108 6.58 -1.79 12.60
C SER A 108 7.09 -1.45 14.00
N ASN A 109 6.28 -0.69 14.75
CA ASN A 109 6.52 -0.39 16.16
C ASN A 109 5.82 -1.37 17.12
N ASP A 110 5.01 -2.27 16.59
CA ASP A 110 4.36 -3.35 17.31
C ASP A 110 4.96 -4.70 16.89
N ARG A 111 5.07 -5.64 17.83
CA ARG A 111 5.53 -7.01 17.54
C ARG A 111 4.57 -7.69 16.57
N LEU A 112 5.12 -8.35 15.56
CA LEU A 112 4.30 -8.99 14.52
C LEU A 112 3.33 -10.05 15.11
N GLU A 113 3.76 -10.77 16.16
CA GLU A 113 2.91 -11.74 16.86
C GLU A 113 1.73 -11.06 17.56
N ALA A 114 1.96 -9.94 18.27
CA ALA A 114 0.93 -9.20 18.98
C ALA A 114 -0.09 -8.56 18.02
N VAL A 115 0.37 -8.05 16.87
CA VAL A 115 -0.49 -7.50 15.81
C VAL A 115 -1.40 -8.60 15.26
N ARG A 116 -0.83 -9.78 14.96
CA ARG A 116 -1.59 -10.93 14.46
C ARG A 116 -2.62 -11.42 15.48
N GLU A 117 -2.21 -11.59 16.72
CA GLU A 117 -3.10 -12.01 17.80
C GLU A 117 -4.27 -11.04 18.02
N ALA A 118 -4.00 -9.73 18.00
CA ALA A 118 -5.04 -8.71 18.14
C ALA A 118 -6.05 -8.74 16.98
N ALA A 119 -5.58 -8.95 15.75
CA ALA A 119 -6.43 -9.11 14.58
C ALA A 119 -7.33 -10.38 14.71
N LEU A 120 -6.74 -11.51 15.12
CA LEU A 120 -7.48 -12.78 15.34
C LEU A 120 -8.53 -12.69 16.45
N ARG A 121 -8.25 -11.94 17.52
CA ARG A 121 -9.27 -11.66 18.55
C ARG A 121 -10.44 -10.85 18.00
N ARG A 122 -10.21 -10.04 16.98
CA ARG A 122 -11.26 -9.23 16.34
C ARG A 122 -12.08 -10.03 15.33
N ASP A 123 -11.38 -10.85 14.53
CA ASP A 123 -11.96 -11.75 13.54
C ASP A 123 -11.05 -12.98 13.39
N PRO A 124 -11.50 -14.20 13.72
CA PRO A 124 -10.72 -15.45 13.56
C PRO A 124 -10.24 -15.68 12.12
N GLU A 125 -10.94 -15.13 11.14
CA GLU A 125 -10.60 -15.20 9.70
C GLU A 125 -9.78 -14.01 9.21
N ALA A 126 -9.28 -13.15 10.11
CA ALA A 126 -8.52 -11.95 9.76
C ALA A 126 -7.37 -12.24 8.79
N LEU A 127 -7.26 -11.41 7.75
CA LEU A 127 -6.26 -11.52 6.70
C LEU A 127 -5.05 -10.66 7.05
N GLN A 128 -3.92 -11.29 7.39
CA GLN A 128 -2.69 -10.59 7.75
C GLN A 128 -1.55 -11.03 6.82
N TRP A 129 -0.91 -10.07 6.19
CA TRP A 129 0.27 -10.26 5.33
C TRP A 129 1.47 -9.59 5.97
N MET A 130 2.67 -10.11 5.71
CA MET A 130 3.92 -9.54 6.18
C MET A 130 4.67 -8.91 5.02
N GLN A 131 4.97 -7.61 5.11
CA GLN A 131 5.88 -6.96 4.16
C GLN A 131 7.32 -7.15 4.65
N LEU A 132 8.21 -7.52 3.73
CA LEU A 132 9.61 -7.80 3.98
C LEU A 132 10.50 -6.83 3.21
N TYR A 133 11.42 -6.19 3.95
CA TYR A 133 12.66 -5.66 3.40
C TYR A 133 13.79 -6.67 3.64
N VAL A 134 14.64 -6.85 2.65
CA VAL A 134 15.86 -7.65 2.79
C VAL A 134 17.02 -6.70 3.06
N MET A 135 17.72 -6.95 4.16
CA MET A 135 18.94 -6.25 4.54
C MET A 135 20.17 -7.03 4.12
N GLY A 136 21.35 -6.38 4.13
CA GLY A 136 22.62 -7.02 3.79
C GLY A 136 22.88 -8.27 4.61
N ASP A 137 22.52 -8.26 5.90
CA ASP A 137 22.43 -9.49 6.70
C ASP A 137 21.07 -10.17 6.43
N ARG A 138 21.09 -11.20 5.61
CA ARG A 138 19.90 -11.98 5.23
C ARG A 138 19.33 -12.81 6.38
N ALA A 139 20.11 -13.11 7.42
CA ALA A 139 19.64 -13.85 8.59
C ALA A 139 18.48 -13.11 9.28
N ILE A 140 18.49 -11.78 9.28
CA ILE A 140 17.40 -10.94 9.79
C ILE A 140 16.11 -11.19 8.99
N ALA A 141 16.18 -11.19 7.67
CA ALA A 141 15.03 -11.46 6.81
C ALA A 141 14.51 -12.89 7.03
N GLU A 142 15.40 -13.89 7.13
CA GLU A 142 15.02 -15.27 7.42
C GLU A 142 14.31 -15.42 8.76
N GLN A 143 14.80 -14.74 9.79
CA GLN A 143 14.17 -14.77 11.11
C GLN A 143 12.78 -14.14 11.08
N LEU A 144 12.63 -12.99 10.41
CA LEU A 144 11.32 -12.33 10.23
C LEU A 144 10.33 -13.24 9.50
N VAL A 145 10.77 -13.91 8.42
CA VAL A 145 9.92 -14.83 7.66
C VAL A 145 9.50 -16.02 8.51
N ARG A 146 10.44 -16.63 9.27
CA ARG A 146 10.12 -17.73 10.20
C ARG A 146 9.11 -17.30 11.26
N ARG A 147 9.28 -16.13 11.87
CA ARG A 147 8.35 -15.56 12.87
C ARG A 147 6.97 -15.30 12.25
N ALA A 148 6.91 -14.67 11.09
CA ALA A 148 5.66 -14.39 10.39
C ALA A 148 4.90 -15.70 10.05
N ARG A 149 5.62 -16.72 9.59
CA ARG A 149 5.06 -18.06 9.33
C ARG A 149 4.50 -18.68 10.62
N ALA A 150 5.29 -18.69 11.70
CA ALA A 150 4.88 -19.24 12.99
C ALA A 150 3.67 -18.50 13.58
N ALA A 151 3.58 -17.19 13.38
CA ALA A 151 2.44 -16.38 13.80
C ALA A 151 1.20 -16.54 12.91
N GLY A 152 1.29 -17.26 11.78
CA GLY A 152 0.16 -17.52 10.89
C GLY A 152 -0.20 -16.36 9.96
N TYR A 153 0.78 -15.56 9.53
CA TYR A 153 0.60 -14.62 8.42
C TYR A 153 0.30 -15.40 7.14
N SER A 154 -0.62 -14.89 6.30
CA SER A 154 -1.14 -15.64 5.16
C SER A 154 -0.47 -15.31 3.83
N ALA A 155 0.35 -14.27 3.75
CA ALA A 155 1.15 -13.94 2.57
C ALA A 155 2.39 -13.13 2.95
N LEU A 156 3.43 -13.21 2.12
CA LEU A 156 4.67 -12.44 2.22
C LEU A 156 4.76 -11.44 1.05
N VAL A 157 5.13 -10.19 1.33
CA VAL A 157 5.25 -9.12 0.33
C VAL A 157 6.68 -8.59 0.33
N LEU A 158 7.50 -9.08 -0.59
CA LEU A 158 8.85 -8.57 -0.80
C LEU A 158 8.78 -7.18 -1.45
N THR A 159 9.37 -6.18 -0.80
CA THR A 159 9.43 -4.81 -1.32
C THR A 159 10.79 -4.51 -1.90
N VAL A 160 10.84 -4.12 -3.19
CA VAL A 160 12.09 -4.01 -3.97
C VAL A 160 12.42 -2.58 -4.42
N ASP A 161 11.55 -1.61 -4.19
CA ASP A 161 11.71 -0.21 -4.59
C ASP A 161 12.44 0.67 -3.55
N ALA A 162 13.03 0.06 -2.51
CA ALA A 162 13.64 0.75 -1.38
C ALA A 162 15.13 0.39 -1.17
N ALA A 163 15.86 0.08 -2.25
CA ALA A 163 17.30 -0.20 -2.17
C ALA A 163 18.12 0.95 -1.54
N VAL A 164 17.61 2.18 -1.65
CA VAL A 164 18.03 3.37 -0.93
C VAL A 164 16.78 4.15 -0.50
N SER A 165 16.87 4.93 0.56
CA SER A 165 15.76 5.81 0.96
C SER A 165 15.65 7.01 0.04
N GLY A 166 14.45 7.31 -0.45
CA GLY A 166 14.18 8.56 -1.15
C GLY A 166 14.46 9.79 -0.28
N LEU A 167 14.88 10.88 -0.89
CA LEU A 167 15.16 12.14 -0.20
C LEU A 167 13.83 12.82 0.16
N ARG A 168 13.40 12.73 1.41
CA ARG A 168 12.20 13.41 1.91
C ARG A 168 12.58 14.76 2.49
N GLU A 169 12.48 15.81 1.68
CA GLU A 169 12.92 17.15 2.06
C GLU A 169 12.16 17.72 3.26
N ARG A 170 10.87 17.42 3.41
CA ARG A 170 10.10 17.83 4.60
C ARG A 170 10.68 17.25 5.88
N ASP A 171 11.06 15.97 5.87
CA ASP A 171 11.67 15.30 7.02
C ASP A 171 13.01 15.96 7.37
N VAL A 172 13.83 16.26 6.35
CA VAL A 172 15.11 16.96 6.52
C VAL A 172 14.92 18.36 7.11
N ARG A 173 13.97 19.14 6.57
CA ARG A 173 13.65 20.50 7.05
C ARG A 173 13.10 20.51 8.47
N ASN A 174 12.34 19.49 8.87
CA ASN A 174 11.82 19.33 10.24
C ASN A 174 12.85 18.76 11.21
N GLY A 175 14.09 18.50 10.76
CA GLY A 175 15.11 17.85 11.60
C GLY A 175 14.78 16.41 11.98
N PHE A 176 13.82 15.77 11.26
CA PHE A 176 13.47 14.37 11.44
C PHE A 176 14.59 13.48 10.88
N ARG A 177 15.68 13.45 11.67
CA ARG A 177 16.85 12.62 11.42
C ARG A 177 17.07 11.71 12.62
N LEU A 178 17.71 10.59 12.36
CA LEU A 178 18.13 9.71 13.44
C LEU A 178 19.64 9.90 13.70
N PRO A 179 20.05 10.15 14.95
CA PRO A 179 19.22 10.34 16.14
C PRO A 179 18.39 11.63 16.09
N PHE A 180 17.15 11.56 16.60
CA PHE A 180 16.24 12.70 16.65
C PHE A 180 16.79 13.76 17.62
N ARG A 181 16.84 15.02 17.17
CA ARG A 181 17.31 16.14 18.00
C ARG A 181 16.13 17.05 18.32
N PHE A 182 15.92 17.26 19.61
CA PHE A 182 14.97 18.24 20.10
C PHE A 182 15.52 19.63 19.88
N THR A 183 14.94 20.38 18.93
CA THR A 183 15.21 21.81 18.75
C THR A 183 14.19 22.63 19.57
N PRO A 184 14.44 23.92 19.83
CA PRO A 184 13.42 24.79 20.48
C PRO A 184 12.10 24.80 19.72
N SER A 185 12.14 24.79 18.39
CA SER A 185 10.92 24.71 17.54
C SER A 185 10.20 23.38 17.69
N THR A 186 10.90 22.27 17.81
CA THR A 186 10.31 20.95 18.08
C THR A 186 9.65 20.91 19.46
N LEU A 187 10.30 21.47 20.48
CA LEU A 187 9.73 21.53 21.83
C LEU A 187 8.45 22.38 21.87
N LEU A 188 8.44 23.52 21.19
CA LEU A 188 7.24 24.34 21.04
C LEU A 188 6.13 23.58 20.31
N ASP A 189 6.45 22.90 19.23
CA ASP A 189 5.50 22.09 18.46
C ASP A 189 4.89 20.96 19.32
N LEU A 190 5.69 20.28 20.12
CA LEU A 190 5.22 19.28 21.09
C LEU A 190 4.29 19.89 22.15
N ALA A 191 4.60 21.09 22.66
CA ALA A 191 3.75 21.81 23.62
C ALA A 191 2.40 22.21 23.02
N LEU A 192 2.37 22.55 21.74
CA LEU A 192 1.14 22.88 21.01
C LEU A 192 0.27 21.64 20.68
N HIS A 193 0.83 20.42 20.80
CA HIS A 193 0.13 19.15 20.55
C HIS A 193 0.05 18.27 21.81
N PRO A 194 -0.51 18.74 22.95
CA PRO A 194 -0.38 18.08 24.26
C PRO A 194 -1.02 16.69 24.29
N ARG A 195 -2.10 16.46 23.54
CA ARG A 195 -2.74 15.12 23.48
C ARG A 195 -1.84 14.08 22.85
N TRP A 196 -1.14 14.40 21.77
CA TRP A 196 -0.20 13.51 21.14
C TRP A 196 1.02 13.30 22.05
N SER A 197 1.60 14.38 22.58
CA SER A 197 2.78 14.36 23.45
C SER A 197 2.54 13.53 24.71
N LEU A 198 1.36 13.69 25.34
CA LEU A 198 0.99 12.89 26.51
C LEU A 198 0.82 11.42 26.17
N ALA A 199 0.12 11.09 25.05
CA ALA A 199 -0.06 9.71 24.62
C ALA A 199 1.28 9.00 24.34
N MET A 200 2.24 9.70 23.73
CA MET A 200 3.58 9.19 23.51
C MET A 200 4.39 9.04 24.81
N ALA A 201 4.28 10.00 25.72
CA ALA A 201 4.94 9.93 27.03
C ALA A 201 4.41 8.76 27.88
N MET A 202 3.10 8.53 27.87
CA MET A 202 2.45 7.42 28.60
C MET A 202 2.86 6.03 28.06
N GLN A 203 3.36 5.93 26.83
CA GLN A 203 3.89 4.68 26.27
C GLN A 203 5.21 4.28 26.95
N GLY A 204 5.89 5.22 27.62
CA GLY A 204 7.11 4.98 28.41
C GLY A 204 8.36 4.64 27.60
N ARG A 205 8.27 4.58 26.26
CA ARG A 205 9.39 4.30 25.34
C ARG A 205 9.21 5.02 24.01
N SER A 206 10.32 5.38 23.38
CA SER A 206 10.29 5.89 22.01
C SER A 206 9.86 4.81 21.03
N PRO A 207 9.10 5.15 19.99
CA PRO A 207 8.79 4.21 18.91
C PRO A 207 10.08 3.63 18.29
N SER A 208 10.21 2.31 18.30
CA SER A 208 11.37 1.58 17.78
C SER A 208 10.89 0.49 16.81
N PHE A 209 11.81 -0.06 16.01
CA PHE A 209 11.53 -1.19 15.13
C PHE A 209 11.68 -2.50 15.91
N VAL A 210 10.67 -2.82 16.70
CA VAL A 210 10.74 -3.94 17.66
C VAL A 210 11.00 -5.30 16.99
N ASN A 211 10.55 -5.48 15.74
CA ASN A 211 10.76 -6.73 15.02
C ASN A 211 12.20 -6.90 14.53
N LEU A 212 12.89 -5.80 14.24
CA LEU A 212 14.31 -5.82 13.86
C LEU A 212 15.23 -5.92 15.07
N ALA A 213 14.86 -5.30 16.21
CA ALA A 213 15.64 -5.37 17.45
C ALA A 213 15.72 -6.78 18.01
N GLU A 214 14.67 -7.59 17.82
CA GLU A 214 14.65 -8.98 18.28
C GLU A 214 15.40 -9.94 17.34
N ALA A 215 15.64 -9.50 16.09
CA ALA A 215 16.45 -10.23 15.13
C ALA A 215 17.96 -10.02 15.36
N ASP A 216 18.33 -8.93 16.02
CA ASP A 216 19.71 -8.59 16.38
C ASP A 216 19.81 -8.70 17.92
N ASP A 217 20.48 -9.72 18.44
CA ASP A 217 20.62 -10.05 19.88
C ASP A 217 21.28 -8.94 20.73
N GLY A 218 21.47 -7.76 20.15
CA GLY A 218 22.05 -6.58 20.79
C GLY A 218 21.06 -5.43 20.95
N ALA A 219 21.06 -4.82 22.13
CA ALA A 219 20.30 -3.62 22.49
C ALA A 219 20.70 -2.38 21.65
N THR A 220 20.41 -2.40 20.34
CA THR A 220 20.60 -1.25 19.46
C THR A 220 19.52 -0.20 19.73
N SER A 221 19.93 1.06 19.96
CA SER A 221 18.99 2.15 20.17
C SER A 221 18.02 2.28 18.96
N PRO A 222 16.76 2.73 19.16
CA PRO A 222 15.81 2.97 18.08
C PRO A 222 16.37 3.83 16.94
N GLN A 223 17.26 4.74 17.30
CA GLN A 223 17.94 5.64 16.39
C GLN A 223 18.95 4.93 15.47
N LEU A 224 19.68 3.96 16.03
CA LEU A 224 20.63 3.16 15.26
C LEU A 224 19.89 2.21 14.32
N GLN A 225 18.78 1.61 14.78
CA GLN A 225 17.94 0.72 13.95
C GLN A 225 17.39 1.38 12.69
N ALA A 226 16.92 2.63 12.77
CA ALA A 226 16.40 3.32 11.60
C ALA A 226 17.54 3.83 10.68
N ALA A 227 18.68 4.20 11.22
CA ALA A 227 19.87 4.51 10.43
C ALA A 227 20.43 3.25 9.74
N LEU A 228 20.38 2.11 10.41
CA LEU A 228 20.70 0.81 9.86
C LEU A 228 19.73 0.42 8.74
N LEU A 229 18.43 0.52 8.94
CA LEU A 229 17.43 0.18 7.93
C LEU A 229 17.66 0.94 6.62
N SER A 230 18.00 2.23 6.67
CA SER A 230 18.23 3.04 5.47
C SER A 230 19.59 2.81 4.80
N ARG A 231 20.58 2.29 5.54
CA ARG A 231 21.97 2.08 5.07
C ARG A 231 22.30 0.64 4.75
N THR A 232 21.50 -0.31 5.24
CA THR A 232 21.81 -1.75 5.19
C THR A 232 20.86 -2.54 4.30
N MET A 233 20.01 -1.89 3.49
CA MET A 233 19.24 -2.60 2.46
C MET A 233 20.18 -3.36 1.53
N ASP A 234 19.83 -4.61 1.23
CA ASP A 234 20.59 -5.43 0.29
C ASP A 234 20.44 -4.89 -1.14
N ARG A 235 21.43 -4.13 -1.57
CA ARG A 235 21.50 -3.56 -2.93
C ARG A 235 21.92 -4.58 -3.98
N THR A 236 22.24 -5.81 -3.56
CA THR A 236 22.58 -6.94 -4.45
C THR A 236 21.38 -7.86 -4.67
N LEU A 237 20.22 -7.51 -4.10
CA LEU A 237 18.99 -8.30 -4.27
C LEU A 237 18.61 -8.35 -5.76
N ALA A 238 18.44 -9.56 -6.30
CA ALA A 238 18.12 -9.81 -7.70
C ALA A 238 17.02 -10.88 -7.81
N TRP A 239 16.49 -11.12 -9.00
CA TRP A 239 15.33 -11.98 -9.24
C TRP A 239 15.53 -13.43 -8.76
N GLU A 240 16.72 -13.97 -8.91
CA GLU A 240 17.09 -15.32 -8.46
C GLU A 240 16.95 -15.52 -6.95
N HIS A 241 16.97 -14.44 -6.18
CA HIS A 241 16.77 -14.50 -4.74
C HIS A 241 15.32 -14.79 -4.32
N LEU A 242 14.36 -14.67 -5.25
CA LEU A 242 12.99 -15.10 -5.00
C LEU A 242 12.93 -16.61 -4.67
N ALA A 243 13.77 -17.42 -5.31
CA ALA A 243 13.87 -18.86 -5.02
C ALA A 243 14.36 -19.13 -3.58
N TRP A 244 15.22 -18.28 -3.02
CA TRP A 244 15.62 -18.37 -1.61
C TRP A 244 14.44 -18.07 -0.68
N LEU A 245 13.68 -16.99 -0.91
CA LEU A 245 12.49 -16.69 -0.12
C LEU A 245 11.42 -17.77 -0.25
N ARG A 246 11.24 -18.34 -1.44
CA ARG A 246 10.30 -19.45 -1.68
C ARG A 246 10.61 -20.68 -0.84
N ARG A 247 11.89 -20.98 -0.57
CA ARG A 247 12.26 -22.08 0.34
C ARG A 247 11.91 -21.83 1.80
N LEU A 248 11.74 -20.57 2.20
CA LEU A 248 11.40 -20.17 3.56
C LEU A 248 9.90 -19.96 3.76
N TRP A 249 9.16 -19.74 2.67
CA TRP A 249 7.75 -19.34 2.70
C TRP A 249 6.90 -20.17 1.73
N ASP A 250 5.94 -20.93 2.27
CA ASP A 250 5.09 -21.85 1.48
C ASP A 250 3.80 -21.16 0.96
N GLY A 251 3.40 -20.03 1.55
CA GLY A 251 2.21 -19.27 1.17
C GLY A 251 2.43 -18.36 -0.02
N PRO A 252 1.44 -17.54 -0.39
CA PRO A 252 1.57 -16.53 -1.42
C PRO A 252 2.76 -15.59 -1.17
N LEU A 253 3.62 -15.44 -2.19
CA LEU A 253 4.78 -14.55 -2.22
C LEU A 253 4.58 -13.49 -3.30
N LEU A 254 4.46 -12.23 -2.88
CA LEU A 254 4.25 -11.09 -3.76
C LEU A 254 5.51 -10.24 -3.88
N VAL A 255 5.68 -9.58 -5.02
CA VAL A 255 6.72 -8.56 -5.23
C VAL A 255 6.09 -7.18 -5.37
N LYS A 256 6.50 -6.24 -4.49
CA LYS A 256 5.98 -4.87 -4.43
C LYS A 256 7.05 -3.86 -4.86
N GLY A 257 6.63 -2.82 -5.59
CA GLY A 257 7.52 -1.75 -6.03
C GLY A 257 7.85 -1.81 -7.53
N LEU A 258 7.04 -2.49 -8.31
CA LEU A 258 7.24 -2.67 -9.75
C LEU A 258 6.48 -1.61 -10.54
N LEU A 259 7.16 -1.00 -11.54
CA LEU A 259 6.59 -0.02 -12.45
C LEU A 259 6.90 -0.35 -13.93
N HIS A 260 7.79 -1.30 -14.19
CA HIS A 260 8.18 -1.68 -15.54
C HIS A 260 7.55 -3.03 -15.95
N PRO A 261 6.88 -3.13 -17.12
CA PRO A 261 6.21 -4.37 -17.55
C PRO A 261 7.15 -5.57 -17.67
N GLY A 262 8.41 -5.34 -18.05
CA GLY A 262 9.44 -6.39 -18.06
C GLY A 262 9.67 -7.03 -16.69
N ASP A 263 9.62 -6.21 -15.62
CA ASP A 263 9.75 -6.72 -14.23
C ASP A 263 8.51 -7.51 -13.81
N ALA A 264 7.32 -7.12 -14.26
CA ALA A 264 6.11 -7.90 -14.03
C ALA A 264 6.20 -9.29 -14.67
N ALA A 265 6.72 -9.36 -15.91
CA ALA A 265 6.97 -10.63 -16.58
C ALA A 265 8.07 -11.47 -15.89
N LEU A 266 9.12 -10.81 -15.35
CA LEU A 266 10.17 -11.46 -14.55
C LEU A 266 9.61 -12.03 -13.25
N ALA A 267 8.77 -11.28 -12.52
CA ALA A 267 8.13 -11.74 -11.30
C ALA A 267 7.37 -13.06 -11.53
N VAL A 268 6.60 -13.14 -12.61
CA VAL A 268 5.90 -14.38 -12.98
C VAL A 268 6.88 -15.51 -13.28
N ARG A 269 7.94 -15.26 -14.06
CA ARG A 269 8.94 -16.28 -14.40
C ARG A 269 9.70 -16.83 -13.18
N HIS A 270 9.95 -15.95 -12.19
CA HIS A 270 10.63 -16.32 -10.95
C HIS A 270 9.69 -16.85 -9.85
N GLY A 271 8.42 -17.13 -10.18
CA GLY A 271 7.47 -17.81 -9.30
C GLY A 271 6.85 -16.93 -8.22
N ALA A 272 6.69 -15.62 -8.47
CA ALA A 272 5.83 -14.79 -7.64
C ALA A 272 4.37 -15.18 -7.83
N ASP A 273 3.58 -15.18 -6.73
CA ASP A 273 2.15 -15.46 -6.75
C ASP A 273 1.31 -14.20 -6.94
N GLY A 274 1.94 -13.02 -6.94
CA GLY A 274 1.29 -11.73 -7.17
C GLY A 274 2.31 -10.60 -7.27
N ILE A 275 1.88 -9.47 -7.83
CA ILE A 275 2.68 -8.25 -7.84
C ILE A 275 1.89 -7.06 -7.29
N VAL A 276 2.62 -6.08 -6.74
CA VAL A 276 2.04 -4.79 -6.36
C VAL A 276 2.71 -3.70 -7.20
N VAL A 277 1.95 -3.11 -8.11
CA VAL A 277 2.35 -1.92 -8.88
C VAL A 277 2.41 -0.74 -7.91
N SER A 278 3.61 -0.23 -7.67
CA SER A 278 3.86 0.72 -6.60
C SER A 278 5.05 1.61 -6.92
N ASN A 279 4.93 2.90 -6.63
CA ASN A 279 6.01 3.88 -6.56
C ASN A 279 6.25 4.32 -5.11
N HIS A 280 5.91 3.46 -4.14
CA HIS A 280 6.02 3.74 -2.70
C HIS A 280 5.21 4.97 -2.26
N GLY A 281 4.09 5.26 -2.95
CA GLY A 281 3.29 6.45 -2.69
C GLY A 281 4.01 7.77 -3.03
N GLY A 282 4.94 7.77 -4.00
CA GLY A 282 5.74 8.94 -4.36
C GLY A 282 6.84 9.28 -3.34
N ARG A 283 7.29 8.32 -2.54
CA ARG A 283 8.25 8.52 -1.43
C ARG A 283 9.68 8.07 -1.75
N GLN A 284 9.92 7.54 -2.97
CA GLN A 284 11.22 7.03 -3.42
C GLN A 284 11.76 7.86 -4.58
N LEU A 285 11.48 7.53 -5.81
CA LEU A 285 11.89 8.29 -7.00
C LEU A 285 10.80 9.31 -7.37
N ASP A 286 11.07 10.59 -7.21
CA ASP A 286 10.06 11.64 -7.46
C ASP A 286 9.75 11.80 -8.97
N ALA A 287 10.68 11.44 -9.84
CA ALA A 287 10.48 11.41 -11.30
C ALA A 287 9.71 10.15 -11.79
N ALA A 288 9.30 9.24 -10.90
CA ALA A 288 8.58 8.03 -11.29
C ALA A 288 7.19 8.34 -11.88
N PRO A 289 6.66 7.51 -12.79
CA PRO A 289 5.28 7.64 -13.26
C PRO A 289 4.29 7.34 -12.14
N SER A 290 3.04 7.78 -12.30
CA SER A 290 1.96 7.31 -11.43
C SER A 290 1.70 5.83 -11.64
N THR A 291 1.26 5.16 -10.58
CA THR A 291 0.98 3.72 -10.65
C THR A 291 -0.20 3.42 -11.56
N ILE A 292 -1.23 4.27 -11.58
CA ILE A 292 -2.39 4.09 -12.45
C ILE A 292 -2.03 4.23 -13.94
N SER A 293 -1.06 5.08 -14.30
CA SER A 293 -0.67 5.28 -15.71
C SER A 293 0.09 4.09 -16.31
N VAL A 294 0.80 3.31 -15.48
CA VAL A 294 1.53 2.10 -15.93
C VAL A 294 0.71 0.82 -15.74
N LEU A 295 -0.34 0.86 -14.91
CA LEU A 295 -1.11 -0.32 -14.50
C LEU A 295 -1.61 -1.17 -15.66
N PRO A 296 -2.20 -0.65 -16.76
CA PRO A 296 -2.65 -1.48 -17.87
C PRO A 296 -1.53 -2.33 -18.48
N ARG A 297 -0.36 -1.72 -18.74
CA ARG A 297 0.80 -2.44 -19.30
C ARG A 297 1.35 -3.50 -18.35
N MET A 298 1.27 -3.26 -17.04
CA MET A 298 1.67 -4.25 -16.03
C MET A 298 0.75 -5.46 -16.06
N VAL A 299 -0.56 -5.22 -16.18
CA VAL A 299 -1.57 -6.30 -16.29
C VAL A 299 -1.40 -7.09 -17.58
N ASP A 300 -1.14 -6.42 -18.72
CA ASP A 300 -0.81 -7.08 -19.98
C ASP A 300 0.41 -8.00 -19.85
N ALA A 301 1.47 -7.53 -19.23
CA ALA A 301 2.70 -8.29 -19.06
C ALA A 301 2.50 -9.53 -18.17
N VAL A 302 1.61 -9.44 -17.17
CA VAL A 302 1.22 -10.57 -16.31
C VAL A 302 0.30 -11.55 -17.05
N ALA A 303 -0.53 -11.06 -17.98
CA ALA A 303 -1.45 -11.85 -18.82
C ALA A 303 -2.35 -12.80 -17.98
N GLY A 304 -2.92 -12.30 -16.88
CA GLY A 304 -3.87 -13.04 -16.02
C GLY A 304 -3.26 -14.20 -15.21
N ARG A 305 -1.95 -14.43 -15.29
CA ARG A 305 -1.29 -15.59 -14.63
C ARG A 305 -1.26 -15.46 -13.10
N ILE A 306 -1.12 -14.25 -12.58
CA ILE A 306 -1.11 -13.92 -11.15
C ILE A 306 -1.91 -12.65 -10.89
N PRO A 307 -2.45 -12.42 -9.67
CA PRO A 307 -3.13 -11.19 -9.33
C PRO A 307 -2.17 -9.98 -9.33
N VAL A 308 -2.69 -8.85 -9.83
CA VAL A 308 -2.02 -7.56 -9.83
C VAL A 308 -2.71 -6.65 -8.83
N PHE A 309 -1.94 -6.12 -7.89
CA PHE A 309 -2.37 -5.11 -6.93
C PHE A 309 -1.75 -3.76 -7.31
N VAL A 310 -2.33 -2.68 -6.82
CA VAL A 310 -1.83 -1.32 -7.05
C VAL A 310 -1.99 -0.47 -5.81
N ASP A 311 -1.03 0.41 -5.53
CA ASP A 311 -1.12 1.45 -4.50
C ASP A 311 -0.67 2.81 -5.06
N GLY A 312 -0.79 3.86 -4.24
CA GLY A 312 -0.41 5.23 -4.60
C GLY A 312 -1.59 6.08 -5.09
N GLY A 313 -1.89 7.15 -4.36
CA GLY A 313 -2.86 8.18 -4.78
C GLY A 313 -4.33 7.95 -4.43
N PHE A 314 -4.74 6.76 -4.05
CA PHE A 314 -6.15 6.42 -3.76
C PHE A 314 -6.69 7.20 -2.56
N ARG A 315 -7.84 7.86 -2.74
CA ARG A 315 -8.51 8.68 -1.70
C ARG A 315 -9.99 8.34 -1.53
N ARG A 316 -10.61 7.70 -2.54
CA ARG A 316 -12.04 7.35 -2.59
C ARG A 316 -12.25 5.95 -3.14
N GLY A 317 -13.40 5.36 -2.85
CA GLY A 317 -13.80 4.08 -3.45
C GLY A 317 -13.93 4.17 -4.97
N SER A 318 -14.37 5.31 -5.49
CA SER A 318 -14.38 5.55 -6.94
C SER A 318 -12.99 5.45 -7.59
N ASP A 319 -11.90 5.78 -6.87
CA ASP A 319 -10.54 5.61 -7.42
C ASP A 319 -10.19 4.13 -7.57
N VAL A 320 -10.69 3.28 -6.67
CA VAL A 320 -10.55 1.82 -6.77
C VAL A 320 -11.30 1.30 -8.00
N VAL A 321 -12.54 1.76 -8.20
CA VAL A 321 -13.35 1.36 -9.37
C VAL A 321 -12.72 1.86 -10.68
N LYS A 322 -12.13 3.05 -10.72
CA LYS A 322 -11.36 3.54 -11.87
C LYS A 322 -10.17 2.63 -12.20
N ALA A 323 -9.42 2.18 -11.19
CA ALA A 323 -8.30 1.25 -11.40
C ALA A 323 -8.77 -0.11 -11.91
N LEU A 324 -9.90 -0.63 -11.40
CA LEU A 324 -10.53 -1.85 -11.91
C LEU A 324 -10.96 -1.70 -13.38
N ALA A 325 -11.64 -0.61 -13.71
CA ALA A 325 -12.07 -0.33 -15.07
C ALA A 325 -10.89 -0.17 -16.06
N ALA A 326 -9.78 0.43 -15.60
CA ALA A 326 -8.58 0.60 -16.41
C ALA A 326 -7.92 -0.73 -16.85
N VAL A 327 -8.19 -1.83 -16.14
CA VAL A 327 -7.58 -3.15 -16.40
C VAL A 327 -8.57 -4.22 -16.84
N ALA A 328 -9.87 -3.99 -16.75
CA ALA A 328 -10.90 -5.01 -16.99
C ALA A 328 -10.90 -5.57 -18.42
N GLY A 329 -10.37 -4.82 -19.40
CA GLY A 329 -10.20 -5.29 -20.79
C GLY A 329 -8.99 -6.20 -21.02
N HIS A 330 -8.10 -6.35 -20.05
CA HIS A 330 -6.78 -6.96 -20.19
C HIS A 330 -6.64 -8.31 -19.47
N ALA A 331 -7.56 -8.65 -18.56
CA ALA A 331 -7.55 -9.94 -17.86
C ALA A 331 -8.98 -10.40 -17.55
N PRO A 332 -9.43 -11.54 -18.06
CA PRO A 332 -10.65 -12.16 -17.57
C PRO A 332 -10.44 -12.58 -16.10
N ASP A 333 -11.34 -12.14 -15.21
CA ASP A 333 -11.58 -12.61 -13.84
C ASP A 333 -10.73 -12.16 -12.67
N ARG A 334 -9.73 -11.26 -12.75
CA ARG A 334 -8.95 -10.91 -11.53
C ARG A 334 -8.51 -9.45 -11.47
N GLY A 335 -9.40 -8.56 -11.03
CA GLY A 335 -9.12 -7.14 -10.85
C GLY A 335 -8.37 -6.77 -9.56
N ALA A 336 -7.70 -5.61 -9.56
CA ALA A 336 -6.86 -5.05 -8.48
C ALA A 336 -7.65 -4.43 -7.32
N ARG A 337 -7.04 -4.26 -6.11
CA ARG A 337 -7.79 -4.04 -4.87
C ARG A 337 -7.08 -3.17 -3.83
N GLY A 338 -7.79 -2.17 -3.26
CA GLY A 338 -7.31 -1.41 -2.14
C GLY A 338 -8.14 -0.46 -1.30
N VAL A 339 -8.30 -0.36 -0.03
CA VAL A 339 -8.50 0.60 1.11
C VAL A 339 -9.88 0.82 1.76
N LEU A 340 -10.04 0.41 2.99
CA LEU A 340 -10.91 0.37 4.20
C LEU A 340 -12.36 0.94 4.26
N ALA A 341 -13.11 0.53 5.32
CA ALA A 341 -14.57 0.51 5.51
C ALA A 341 -15.44 1.66 4.92
N GLY A 342 -15.03 2.94 5.08
CA GLY A 342 -15.76 4.04 4.42
C GLY A 342 -15.59 4.04 2.90
N LEU A 343 -14.61 3.30 2.39
CA LEU A 343 -14.38 3.08 0.99
C LEU A 343 -15.08 1.81 0.49
N VAL A 344 -15.31 0.81 1.34
CA VAL A 344 -16.18 -0.34 1.00
C VAL A 344 -17.57 0.17 0.64
N ASP A 345 -18.16 1.03 1.47
CA ASP A 345 -19.44 1.67 1.20
C ASP A 345 -19.40 2.57 -0.05
N ASP A 346 -18.27 3.26 -0.27
CA ASP A 346 -18.07 4.14 -1.43
C ASP A 346 -17.87 3.34 -2.73
N ILE A 347 -17.22 2.18 -2.66
CA ILE A 347 -17.12 1.23 -3.78
C ILE A 347 -18.51 0.67 -4.10
N ALA A 348 -19.23 0.15 -3.12
CA ALA A 348 -20.58 -0.38 -3.32
C ALA A 348 -21.50 0.66 -3.95
N ARG A 349 -21.50 1.89 -3.44
CA ARG A 349 -22.25 3.02 -4.03
C ARG A 349 -21.82 3.32 -5.45
N THR A 350 -20.52 3.28 -5.74
CA THR A 350 -19.99 3.56 -7.08
C THR A 350 -20.40 2.47 -8.07
N LEU A 351 -20.40 1.19 -7.67
CA LEU A 351 -20.90 0.09 -8.48
C LEU A 351 -22.38 0.32 -8.83
N VAL A 352 -23.23 0.61 -7.85
CA VAL A 352 -24.65 0.91 -8.07
C VAL A 352 -24.84 2.07 -9.04
N LEU A 353 -24.08 3.17 -8.87
CA LEU A 353 -24.15 4.33 -9.77
C LEU A 353 -23.63 4.04 -11.19
N LEU A 354 -22.71 3.09 -11.35
CA LEU A 354 -22.26 2.61 -12.64
C LEU A 354 -23.25 1.68 -13.33
N GLY A 355 -24.21 1.14 -12.60
CA GLY A 355 -25.11 0.08 -13.08
C GLY A 355 -24.42 -1.28 -13.12
N ALA A 356 -23.44 -1.52 -12.27
CA ALA A 356 -22.75 -2.79 -12.10
C ALA A 356 -23.13 -3.43 -10.74
N ASP A 357 -23.49 -4.70 -10.77
CA ASP A 357 -23.85 -5.45 -9.56
C ASP A 357 -22.60 -6.03 -8.88
N ARG A 358 -21.56 -6.29 -9.64
CA ARG A 358 -20.33 -6.94 -9.20
C ARG A 358 -19.09 -6.22 -9.69
N VAL A 359 -17.98 -6.43 -8.96
CA VAL A 359 -16.68 -5.84 -9.30
C VAL A 359 -16.16 -6.35 -10.67
N ASP A 360 -16.44 -7.61 -11.02
CA ASP A 360 -16.02 -8.22 -12.27
C ASP A 360 -16.82 -7.73 -13.49
N GLU A 361 -17.94 -7.04 -13.28
CA GLU A 361 -18.70 -6.36 -14.35
C GLU A 361 -18.13 -4.99 -14.73
N VAL A 362 -17.23 -4.44 -13.91
CA VAL A 362 -16.58 -3.15 -14.20
C VAL A 362 -15.60 -3.34 -15.37
N ALA A 363 -15.84 -2.62 -16.47
CA ALA A 363 -15.17 -2.80 -17.76
C ALA A 363 -14.64 -1.47 -18.33
N PRO A 364 -13.74 -1.48 -19.34
CA PRO A 364 -13.16 -0.28 -19.93
C PRO A 364 -14.19 0.70 -20.48
N HIS A 365 -15.36 0.24 -20.95
CA HIS A 365 -16.43 1.13 -21.43
C HIS A 365 -17.03 2.01 -20.33
N HIS A 366 -16.80 1.68 -19.06
CA HIS A 366 -17.15 2.54 -17.92
C HIS A 366 -16.13 3.67 -17.69
N LEU A 367 -15.04 3.75 -18.46
CA LEU A 367 -14.07 4.84 -18.38
C LEU A 367 -14.15 5.77 -19.58
N LEU A 368 -14.14 7.06 -19.28
CA LEU A 368 -13.78 8.11 -20.23
C LEU A 368 -12.39 8.62 -19.82
N ALA A 369 -11.36 8.31 -20.59
CA ALA A 369 -10.01 8.76 -20.35
C ALA A 369 -9.73 10.05 -21.13
N ASN A 370 -9.39 11.12 -20.43
CA ASN A 370 -8.79 12.31 -21.03
C ASN A 370 -7.26 12.21 -21.15
N LEU A 371 -6.69 11.06 -20.73
CA LEU A 371 -5.26 10.79 -20.85
C LEU A 371 -4.99 10.03 -22.17
N PRO A 372 -3.96 10.40 -22.95
CA PRO A 372 -3.52 9.57 -24.05
C PRO A 372 -2.89 8.31 -23.45
N PHE A 373 -3.68 7.24 -23.30
CA PHE A 373 -3.12 5.93 -23.08
C PHE A 373 -2.28 5.56 -24.31
N PRO A 374 -0.98 5.25 -24.17
CA PRO A 374 -0.17 4.77 -25.26
C PRO A 374 -0.74 3.43 -25.72
N GLY A 375 -1.49 3.42 -26.83
CA GLY A 375 -2.19 2.26 -27.36
C GLY A 375 -3.54 2.57 -28.01
N SER A 376 -4.15 3.73 -27.75
CA SER A 376 -5.43 4.12 -28.38
C SER A 376 -5.28 4.74 -29.79
N ALA A 377 -4.09 4.78 -30.34
CA ALA A 377 -3.84 5.25 -31.71
C ALA A 377 -4.20 4.20 -32.79
N GLY A 378 -5.26 3.42 -32.62
CA GLY A 378 -5.63 2.35 -33.53
C GLY A 378 -7.13 2.19 -33.83
N LEU A 379 -8.01 3.00 -33.28
CA LEU A 379 -9.42 3.01 -33.63
C LEU A 379 -9.76 4.25 -34.45
N SER A 380 -9.17 4.33 -35.65
CA SER A 380 -9.69 5.20 -36.71
C SER A 380 -11.06 4.66 -37.11
N HIS A 381 -12.06 5.51 -37.05
CA HIS A 381 -13.36 5.28 -37.71
C HIS A 381 -13.14 4.81 -39.16
N ALA A 382 -13.27 3.51 -39.39
CA ALA A 382 -13.48 2.99 -40.74
C ALA A 382 -14.92 3.36 -41.14
N GLY A 383 -15.00 4.26 -42.14
CA GLY A 383 -16.20 4.95 -42.55
C GLY A 383 -17.36 4.06 -42.93
N ALA A 384 -18.52 4.46 -42.50
CA ALA A 384 -19.76 4.19 -43.22
C ALA A 384 -19.68 4.91 -44.54
N ARG A 385 -19.43 4.17 -45.63
CA ARG A 385 -19.79 4.59 -46.97
C ARG A 385 -21.12 3.93 -47.29
N HIS A 386 -22.14 4.77 -47.40
CA HIS A 386 -23.37 4.40 -48.09
C HIS A 386 -23.05 4.18 -49.55
N GLY A 387 -23.51 3.08 -50.11
CA GLY A 387 -23.74 2.77 -51.49
C GLY A 387 -24.95 1.89 -51.58
#